data_b8793d2637259aff4fbcff0b82e6f36e
#
_entry.id   b8793d2637259aff4fbcff0b82e6f36e
#
_cell.length_a   1.000
_cell.length_b   1.000
_cell.length_c   1.000
_cell.angle_alpha   90.00
_cell.angle_beta   90.00
_cell.angle_gamma   90.00
#
_symmetry.space_group_name_H-M   'P 1'
#
loop_
_entity.id
_entity.type
_entity.pdbx_description
1 polymer ?
#
loop_
_entity_poly.entity_id
_entity_poly.type
_entity_poly.pdbx_seq_one_letter_code
_entity_poly.pdbx_strand_id
1 'polypeptide(L)'
;MYDDLILRAEDKKINWYPGHMARARRQLADQLSRVDVVVELCDARIPRASRNPDLEDLVKHKKRLLVLNKSDLAQENITRAWLAYYRTQGIDAMSFDATRGRAKEVISRMEKCAAEAVARMAARGVKKTVRVMIVGVPNVGKSTFTNKINGASIAKTGDRPGVTRSNQWVRITPYLELLDTPGLLWPKLDDQDDARALAFVGTINDQIMDYQMLAVRLLEKLMQDKPDAVIQRFKIKNAELRDVELLNEACRGRGWLMPGGVLDTDRGASVILDEFRGGKIGRITLQKAPEKKKETAPAGGTSPALTGTLPKEEG
;
A
#
# COMPACT_ATOMS: atom_id res chain seq x y z
N MET A 1 7.21 28.97 22.65
CA MET A 1 7.69 28.89 21.24
C MET A 1 7.63 27.46 20.69
N TYR A 2 7.89 26.40 21.48
CA TYR A 2 7.73 25.00 21.03
C TYR A 2 6.27 24.53 21.02
N ASP A 3 5.44 24.96 21.96
CA ASP A 3 4.00 24.63 22.02
C ASP A 3 3.22 25.18 20.82
N ASP A 4 3.62 26.36 20.31
CA ASP A 4 3.02 26.94 19.09
C ASP A 4 3.33 26.15 17.82
N LEU A 5 4.46 25.44 17.77
CA LEU A 5 4.83 24.57 16.63
C LEU A 5 4.03 23.27 16.65
N ILE A 6 3.74 22.71 17.82
CA ILE A 6 2.93 21.49 17.98
C ILE A 6 1.49 21.79 17.54
N LEU A 7 0.89 22.88 17.96
CA LEU A 7 -0.46 23.30 17.57
C LEU A 7 -0.57 23.62 16.07
N ARG A 8 0.47 24.22 15.46
CA ARG A 8 0.48 24.50 14.01
C ARG A 8 0.65 23.26 13.15
N ALA A 9 1.27 22.19 13.64
CA ALA A 9 1.45 20.94 12.91
C ALA A 9 0.19 20.04 12.94
N GLU A 10 -0.61 20.12 14.01
CA GLU A 10 -1.88 19.36 14.11
C GLU A 10 -2.99 19.95 13.24
N ASP A 11 -2.97 21.25 12.93
CA ASP A 11 -4.00 21.95 12.17
C ASP A 11 -3.77 21.96 10.64
N LYS A 12 -2.58 21.65 10.16
CA LYS A 12 -2.36 21.53 8.72
C LYS A 12 -2.90 20.18 8.22
N LYS A 13 -4.20 20.15 7.90
CA LYS A 13 -4.75 19.03 7.12
C LYS A 13 -3.88 18.83 5.88
N ILE A 14 -3.40 17.62 5.71
CA ILE A 14 -2.67 17.22 4.51
C ILE A 14 -3.68 17.28 3.36
N ASN A 15 -3.75 18.42 2.68
CA ASN A 15 -4.62 18.64 1.55
C ASN A 15 -3.83 18.49 0.25
N TRP A 16 -4.26 17.61 -0.62
CA TRP A 16 -3.68 17.44 -1.93
C TRP A 16 -4.55 18.11 -3.00
N TYR A 17 -3.95 18.63 -4.06
CA TYR A 17 -4.54 19.56 -5.04
C TYR A 17 -5.67 18.95 -5.90
N PRO A 18 -6.89 19.56 -5.96
CA PRO A 18 -8.06 18.99 -6.67
C PRO A 18 -8.02 19.09 -8.21
N GLY A 19 -7.35 20.10 -8.78
CA GLY A 19 -7.47 20.42 -10.22
C GLY A 19 -6.81 19.41 -11.18
N HIS A 20 -5.64 18.88 -10.83
CA HIS A 20 -4.94 17.90 -11.66
C HIS A 20 -5.57 16.49 -11.63
N MET A 21 -6.40 16.22 -10.73
CA MET A 21 -6.93 14.91 -10.37
C MET A 21 -8.18 14.54 -11.15
N ALA A 22 -9.08 15.48 -11.41
CA ALA A 22 -10.19 15.25 -12.32
C ALA A 22 -9.68 14.88 -13.73
N ARG A 23 -8.58 15.51 -14.16
CA ARG A 23 -7.92 15.18 -15.44
C ARG A 23 -7.27 13.80 -15.38
N ALA A 24 -6.53 13.48 -14.31
CA ALA A 24 -5.91 12.18 -14.11
C ALA A 24 -6.94 11.04 -14.02
N ARG A 25 -8.07 11.27 -13.35
CA ARG A 25 -9.18 10.30 -13.27
C ARG A 25 -9.81 10.04 -14.64
N ARG A 26 -10.03 11.07 -15.46
CA ARG A 26 -10.54 10.89 -16.84
C ARG A 26 -9.56 10.09 -17.69
N GLN A 27 -8.28 10.45 -17.66
CA GLN A 27 -7.23 9.73 -18.38
C GLN A 27 -7.14 8.26 -17.95
N LEU A 28 -7.27 7.99 -16.65
CA LEU A 28 -7.30 6.63 -16.12
C LEU A 28 -8.51 5.86 -16.64
N ALA A 29 -9.70 6.45 -16.60
CA ALA A 29 -10.93 5.83 -17.11
C ALA A 29 -10.82 5.48 -18.60
N ASP A 30 -10.27 6.37 -19.41
CA ASP A 30 -10.04 6.13 -20.85
C ASP A 30 -9.06 4.98 -21.09
N GLN A 31 -7.99 4.92 -20.31
CA GLN A 31 -7.01 3.84 -20.40
C GLN A 31 -7.59 2.50 -19.93
N LEU A 32 -8.37 2.51 -18.85
CA LEU A 32 -9.03 1.32 -18.31
C LEU A 32 -9.97 0.66 -19.33
N SER A 33 -10.60 1.42 -20.24
CA SER A 33 -11.45 0.87 -21.29
C SER A 33 -10.73 -0.16 -22.17
N ARG A 34 -9.42 -0.01 -22.34
CA ARG A 34 -8.55 -0.83 -23.21
C ARG A 34 -7.83 -1.98 -22.51
N VAL A 35 -8.11 -2.18 -21.21
CA VAL A 35 -7.39 -3.10 -20.33
C VAL A 35 -8.27 -4.26 -19.90
N ASP A 36 -7.71 -5.45 -19.81
CA ASP A 36 -8.37 -6.66 -19.34
C ASP A 36 -8.17 -6.90 -17.84
N VAL A 37 -6.95 -6.63 -17.35
CA VAL A 37 -6.54 -6.85 -15.97
C VAL A 37 -5.89 -5.59 -15.42
N VAL A 38 -6.26 -5.23 -14.20
CA VAL A 38 -5.62 -4.14 -13.45
C VAL A 38 -4.77 -4.73 -12.33
N VAL A 39 -3.50 -4.36 -12.29
CA VAL A 39 -2.59 -4.68 -11.19
C VAL A 39 -2.48 -3.45 -10.29
N GLU A 40 -3.07 -3.53 -9.11
CA GLU A 40 -2.98 -2.49 -8.08
C GLU A 40 -1.77 -2.77 -7.20
N LEU A 41 -0.74 -1.89 -7.26
CA LEU A 41 0.44 -1.95 -6.42
C LEU A 41 0.22 -1.15 -5.15
N CYS A 42 0.37 -1.83 -4.00
CA CYS A 42 0.33 -1.24 -2.66
C CYS A 42 1.65 -1.47 -1.95
N ASP A 43 2.02 -0.61 -1.00
CA ASP A 43 3.16 -0.81 -0.13
C ASP A 43 2.77 -1.76 1.02
N ALA A 44 3.47 -2.88 1.17
CA ALA A 44 3.17 -3.89 2.17
C ALA A 44 3.30 -3.37 3.62
N ARG A 45 3.95 -2.23 3.85
CA ARG A 45 4.06 -1.58 5.15
C ARG A 45 2.79 -0.82 5.55
N ILE A 46 2.01 -0.37 4.55
CA ILE A 46 0.78 0.42 4.70
C ILE A 46 -0.31 -0.08 3.75
N PRO A 47 -0.75 -1.34 3.87
CA PRO A 47 -1.60 -1.99 2.87
C PRO A 47 -2.94 -1.30 2.63
N ARG A 48 -3.54 -0.69 3.67
CA ARG A 48 -4.79 0.07 3.56
C ARG A 48 -4.55 1.43 2.91
N ALA A 49 -3.66 2.24 3.48
CA ALA A 49 -3.43 3.61 3.07
C ALA A 49 -2.90 3.72 1.62
N SER A 50 -2.12 2.74 1.16
CA SER A 50 -1.60 2.73 -0.22
C SER A 50 -2.58 2.21 -1.27
N ARG A 51 -3.78 1.78 -0.88
CA ARG A 51 -4.87 1.48 -1.81
C ARG A 51 -5.58 2.76 -2.27
N ASN A 52 -6.19 2.65 -3.42
CA ASN A 52 -7.00 3.73 -3.98
C ASN A 52 -8.50 3.43 -3.84
N PRO A 53 -9.23 4.19 -3.02
CA PRO A 53 -10.67 4.01 -2.90
C PRO A 53 -11.42 4.29 -4.22
N ASP A 54 -11.01 5.31 -4.99
CA ASP A 54 -11.66 5.67 -6.26
C ASP A 54 -11.42 4.61 -7.36
N LEU A 55 -10.32 3.85 -7.26
CA LEU A 55 -10.02 2.79 -8.22
C LEU A 55 -11.05 1.66 -8.13
N GLU A 56 -11.60 1.41 -6.96
CA GLU A 56 -12.56 0.34 -6.74
C GLU A 56 -13.79 0.48 -7.64
N ASP A 57 -14.33 1.68 -7.75
CA ASP A 57 -15.45 2.00 -8.64
C ASP A 57 -15.05 1.92 -10.12
N LEU A 58 -13.86 2.43 -10.47
CA LEU A 58 -13.38 2.46 -11.84
C LEU A 58 -13.09 1.07 -12.42
N VAL A 59 -12.65 0.13 -11.57
CA VAL A 59 -12.27 -1.23 -12.00
C VAL A 59 -13.32 -2.29 -11.66
N LYS A 60 -14.50 -1.89 -11.20
CA LYS A 60 -15.60 -2.75 -10.77
C LYS A 60 -15.89 -3.93 -11.72
N HIS A 61 -15.76 -3.68 -13.02
CA HIS A 61 -16.01 -4.68 -14.07
C HIS A 61 -14.74 -5.30 -14.65
N LYS A 62 -13.58 -5.06 -14.05
CA LYS A 62 -12.29 -5.57 -14.50
C LYS A 62 -11.78 -6.65 -13.55
N LYS A 63 -11.02 -7.59 -14.07
CA LYS A 63 -10.23 -8.48 -13.21
C LYS A 63 -9.11 -7.69 -12.57
N ARG A 64 -8.92 -7.88 -11.25
CA ARG A 64 -7.94 -7.14 -10.45
C ARG A 64 -7.01 -8.10 -9.72
N LEU A 65 -5.72 -7.79 -9.78
CA LEU A 65 -4.68 -8.39 -8.94
C LEU A 65 -4.12 -7.31 -8.01
N LEU A 66 -4.24 -7.51 -6.71
CA LEU A 66 -3.62 -6.65 -5.71
C LEU A 66 -2.23 -7.19 -5.35
N VAL A 67 -1.21 -6.35 -5.45
CA VAL A 67 0.17 -6.75 -5.13
C VAL A 67 0.69 -5.89 -3.98
N LEU A 68 0.92 -6.50 -2.82
CA LEU A 68 1.61 -5.89 -1.70
C LEU A 68 3.12 -5.93 -1.97
N ASN A 69 3.61 -4.86 -2.60
CA ASN A 69 5.01 -4.70 -2.96
C ASN A 69 5.87 -4.28 -1.75
N LYS A 70 7.19 -4.35 -1.86
CA LYS A 70 8.16 -4.13 -0.78
C LYS A 70 7.91 -5.04 0.43
N SER A 71 7.49 -6.27 0.17
CA SER A 71 7.18 -7.25 1.22
C SER A 71 8.42 -7.64 2.05
N ASP A 72 9.61 -7.41 1.51
CA ASP A 72 10.90 -7.52 2.20
C ASP A 72 11.08 -6.51 3.34
N LEU A 73 10.38 -5.35 3.29
CA LEU A 73 10.41 -4.30 4.29
C LEU A 73 9.27 -4.42 5.33
N ALA A 74 8.30 -5.30 5.10
CA ALA A 74 7.11 -5.50 5.94
C ALA A 74 7.22 -6.73 6.83
N GLN A 75 6.45 -6.76 7.92
CA GLN A 75 6.31 -7.92 8.80
C GLN A 75 5.52 -9.02 8.09
N GLU A 76 6.13 -10.20 7.95
CA GLU A 76 5.56 -11.31 7.19
C GLU A 76 4.21 -11.80 7.73
N ASN A 77 4.10 -11.92 9.06
CA ASN A 77 2.86 -12.32 9.71
C ASN A 77 1.71 -11.35 9.46
N ILE A 78 1.98 -10.03 9.49
CA ILE A 78 0.99 -9.00 9.21
C ILE A 78 0.66 -8.97 7.72
N THR A 79 1.65 -9.12 6.84
CA THR A 79 1.42 -9.25 5.39
C THR A 79 0.52 -10.45 5.08
N ARG A 80 0.74 -11.61 5.72
CA ARG A 80 -0.13 -12.79 5.57
C ARG A 80 -1.57 -12.52 6.06
N ALA A 81 -1.73 -11.81 7.17
CA ALA A 81 -3.05 -11.41 7.67
C ALA A 81 -3.79 -10.51 6.68
N TRP A 82 -3.11 -9.54 6.06
CA TRP A 82 -3.68 -8.69 5.02
C TRP A 82 -4.08 -9.47 3.77
N LEU A 83 -3.25 -10.40 3.30
CA LEU A 83 -3.59 -11.27 2.17
C LEU A 83 -4.83 -12.12 2.46
N ALA A 84 -4.94 -12.65 3.69
CA ALA A 84 -6.12 -13.38 4.14
C ALA A 84 -7.37 -12.48 4.17
N TYR A 85 -7.24 -11.26 4.69
CA TYR A 85 -8.32 -10.28 4.70
C TYR A 85 -8.80 -9.94 3.28
N TYR A 86 -7.90 -9.59 2.35
CA TYR A 86 -8.29 -9.28 0.98
C TYR A 86 -8.97 -10.46 0.27
N ARG A 87 -8.53 -11.68 0.57
CA ARG A 87 -9.20 -12.89 0.06
C ARG A 87 -10.64 -13.01 0.55
N THR A 88 -10.95 -12.62 1.80
CA THR A 88 -12.33 -12.60 2.30
C THR A 88 -13.19 -11.54 1.60
N GLN A 89 -12.57 -10.52 1.02
CA GLN A 89 -13.22 -9.49 0.20
C GLN A 89 -13.34 -9.89 -1.29
N GLY A 90 -12.99 -11.12 -1.65
CA GLY A 90 -13.01 -11.59 -3.04
C GLY A 90 -11.91 -10.98 -3.92
N ILE A 91 -10.89 -10.36 -3.31
CA ILE A 91 -9.78 -9.73 -4.03
C ILE A 91 -8.63 -10.73 -4.17
N ASP A 92 -8.21 -11.02 -5.41
CA ASP A 92 -6.98 -11.79 -5.63
C ASP A 92 -5.78 -10.93 -5.25
N ALA A 93 -5.03 -11.37 -4.23
CA ALA A 93 -3.93 -10.62 -3.66
C ALA A 93 -2.69 -11.48 -3.47
N MET A 94 -1.52 -10.87 -3.68
CA MET A 94 -0.22 -11.49 -3.42
C MET A 94 0.76 -10.49 -2.81
N SER A 95 1.77 -10.99 -2.09
CA SER A 95 2.93 -10.19 -1.68
C SER A 95 4.05 -10.34 -2.71
N PHE A 96 4.85 -9.29 -2.87
CA PHE A 96 5.95 -9.29 -3.82
C PHE A 96 7.09 -8.39 -3.35
N ASP A 97 8.31 -8.83 -3.62
CA ASP A 97 9.53 -8.03 -3.52
C ASP A 97 10.02 -7.75 -4.95
N ALA A 98 9.83 -6.53 -5.43
CA ALA A 98 10.22 -6.15 -6.79
C ALA A 98 11.74 -6.21 -7.03
N THR A 99 12.57 -6.23 -5.98
CA THR A 99 14.03 -6.33 -6.09
C THR A 99 14.50 -7.77 -6.26
N ARG A 100 13.97 -8.72 -5.49
CA ARG A 100 14.41 -10.12 -5.41
C ARG A 100 13.38 -11.13 -5.90
N GLY A 101 12.11 -10.77 -5.94
CA GLY A 101 11.00 -11.65 -6.31
C GLY A 101 11.11 -12.20 -7.73
N ARG A 102 10.42 -13.30 -7.98
CA ARG A 102 10.40 -13.98 -9.29
C ARG A 102 9.27 -13.43 -10.15
N ALA A 103 9.61 -12.70 -11.21
CA ALA A 103 8.64 -12.11 -12.13
C ALA A 103 7.64 -13.13 -12.70
N LYS A 104 8.07 -14.39 -12.90
CA LYS A 104 7.21 -15.48 -13.41
C LYS A 104 5.97 -15.71 -12.54
N GLU A 105 6.08 -15.53 -11.21
CA GLU A 105 4.93 -15.73 -10.30
C GLU A 105 3.86 -14.68 -10.54
N VAL A 106 4.28 -13.42 -10.71
CA VAL A 106 3.36 -12.30 -11.01
C VAL A 106 2.73 -12.46 -12.39
N ILE A 107 3.55 -12.78 -13.41
CA ILE A 107 3.08 -12.99 -14.78
C ILE A 107 2.03 -14.11 -14.82
N SER A 108 2.31 -15.25 -14.17
CA SER A 108 1.36 -16.36 -14.08
C SER A 108 0.04 -15.96 -13.41
N ARG A 109 0.08 -15.11 -12.37
CA ARG A 109 -1.13 -14.58 -11.72
C ARG A 109 -1.91 -13.66 -12.66
N MET A 110 -1.24 -12.75 -13.38
CA MET A 110 -1.89 -11.88 -14.37
C MET A 110 -2.59 -12.69 -15.46
N GLU A 111 -1.93 -13.71 -16.01
CA GLU A 111 -2.48 -14.62 -17.02
C GLU A 111 -3.69 -15.39 -16.45
N LYS A 112 -3.59 -15.87 -15.21
CA LYS A 112 -4.70 -16.55 -14.53
C LYS A 112 -5.91 -15.63 -14.33
N CYS A 113 -5.71 -14.37 -13.96
CA CYS A 113 -6.80 -13.38 -13.86
C CYS A 113 -7.55 -13.20 -15.18
N ALA A 114 -6.87 -13.33 -16.32
CA ALA A 114 -7.47 -13.17 -17.66
C ALA A 114 -7.95 -14.48 -18.29
N ALA A 115 -7.73 -15.64 -17.66
CA ALA A 115 -7.94 -16.95 -18.26
C ALA A 115 -9.35 -17.14 -18.84
N GLU A 116 -10.40 -16.70 -18.13
CA GLU A 116 -11.78 -16.78 -18.62
C GLU A 116 -12.02 -15.94 -19.89
N ALA A 117 -11.42 -14.73 -19.96
CA ALA A 117 -11.54 -13.87 -21.12
C ALA A 117 -10.80 -14.46 -22.33
N VAL A 118 -9.64 -15.03 -22.10
CA VAL A 118 -8.84 -15.71 -23.13
C VAL A 118 -9.58 -16.95 -23.66
N ALA A 119 -10.10 -17.81 -22.77
CA ALA A 119 -10.85 -19.02 -23.15
C ALA A 119 -12.10 -18.66 -23.96
N ARG A 120 -12.87 -17.65 -23.58
CA ARG A 120 -14.06 -17.19 -24.31
C ARG A 120 -13.73 -16.68 -25.71
N MET A 121 -12.60 -15.99 -25.90
CA MET A 121 -12.17 -15.53 -27.21
C MET A 121 -11.62 -16.69 -28.07
N ALA A 122 -10.87 -17.62 -27.46
CA ALA A 122 -10.36 -18.79 -28.11
C ALA A 122 -11.50 -19.68 -28.68
N ALA A 123 -12.60 -19.83 -27.92
CA ALA A 123 -13.81 -20.53 -28.40
C ALA A 123 -14.45 -19.88 -29.64
N ARG A 124 -14.14 -18.60 -29.92
CA ARG A 124 -14.55 -17.86 -31.12
C ARG A 124 -13.48 -17.85 -32.22
N GLY A 125 -12.42 -18.64 -32.07
CA GLY A 125 -11.30 -18.70 -33.03
C GLY A 125 -10.36 -17.49 -32.98
N VAL A 126 -10.48 -16.61 -31.97
CA VAL A 126 -9.69 -15.36 -31.84
C VAL A 126 -8.58 -15.54 -30.83
N LYS A 127 -7.32 -15.32 -31.25
CA LYS A 127 -6.18 -15.25 -30.35
C LYS A 127 -6.20 -13.87 -29.61
N LYS A 128 -6.48 -13.89 -28.31
CA LYS A 128 -6.53 -12.69 -27.50
C LYS A 128 -5.20 -12.43 -26.80
N THR A 129 -4.66 -11.24 -26.98
CA THR A 129 -3.57 -10.72 -26.15
C THR A 129 -4.18 -10.05 -24.91
N VAL A 130 -3.75 -10.45 -23.73
CA VAL A 130 -4.16 -9.89 -22.44
C VAL A 130 -3.47 -8.55 -22.25
N ARG A 131 -4.23 -7.51 -22.01
CA ARG A 131 -3.75 -6.17 -21.72
C ARG A 131 -3.84 -5.88 -20.25
N VAL A 132 -2.69 -5.58 -19.63
CA VAL A 132 -2.55 -5.34 -18.21
C VAL A 132 -2.12 -3.90 -17.98
N MET A 133 -2.73 -3.26 -17.00
CA MET A 133 -2.35 -1.92 -16.54
C MET A 133 -1.89 -1.99 -15.09
N ILE A 134 -0.74 -1.36 -14.79
CA ILE A 134 -0.24 -1.24 -13.41
C ILE A 134 -0.63 0.14 -12.89
N VAL A 135 -1.28 0.15 -11.74
CA VAL A 135 -1.67 1.37 -11.02
C VAL A 135 -1.15 1.32 -9.59
N GLY A 136 -1.04 2.45 -8.95
CA GLY A 136 -0.62 2.55 -7.54
C GLY A 136 -0.14 3.97 -7.20
N VAL A 137 -0.07 4.25 -5.91
CA VAL A 137 0.40 5.53 -5.38
C VAL A 137 1.85 5.82 -5.78
N PRO A 138 2.32 7.07 -5.75
CA PRO A 138 3.73 7.40 -5.95
C PRO A 138 4.62 6.61 -4.97
N ASN A 139 5.84 6.33 -5.37
CA ASN A 139 6.89 5.67 -4.58
C ASN A 139 6.56 4.25 -4.06
N VAL A 140 5.43 3.65 -4.48
CA VAL A 140 5.08 2.25 -4.18
C VAL A 140 6.00 1.23 -4.87
N GLY A 141 6.84 1.70 -5.80
CA GLY A 141 7.80 0.88 -6.54
C GLY A 141 7.31 0.41 -7.91
N LYS A 142 6.39 1.15 -8.57
CA LYS A 142 5.87 0.81 -9.89
C LYS A 142 6.97 0.61 -10.93
N SER A 143 7.89 1.56 -11.07
CA SER A 143 8.97 1.46 -12.05
C SER A 143 9.88 0.26 -11.80
N THR A 144 10.22 -0.01 -10.53
CA THR A 144 11.01 -1.20 -10.17
C THR A 144 10.26 -2.49 -10.50
N PHE A 145 8.96 -2.52 -10.20
CA PHE A 145 8.10 -3.65 -10.52
C PHE A 145 7.97 -3.86 -12.04
N THR A 146 7.68 -2.81 -12.79
CA THR A 146 7.58 -2.84 -14.26
C THR A 146 8.90 -3.31 -14.88
N ASN A 147 10.04 -2.77 -14.43
CA ASN A 147 11.35 -3.18 -14.90
C ASN A 147 11.64 -4.65 -14.59
N LYS A 148 11.24 -5.13 -13.41
CA LYS A 148 11.38 -6.55 -13.04
C LYS A 148 10.58 -7.47 -13.97
N ILE A 149 9.35 -7.09 -14.29
CA ILE A 149 8.49 -7.83 -15.22
C ILE A 149 9.04 -7.77 -16.64
N ASN A 150 9.44 -6.58 -17.12
CA ASN A 150 10.04 -6.37 -18.44
C ASN A 150 11.38 -7.09 -18.58
N GLY A 151 12.24 -7.05 -17.55
CA GLY A 151 13.52 -7.76 -17.56
C GLY A 151 13.36 -9.27 -17.74
N ALA A 152 12.31 -9.87 -17.19
CA ALA A 152 12.02 -11.28 -17.42
C ALA A 152 11.57 -11.57 -18.86
N SER A 153 10.98 -10.60 -19.56
CA SER A 153 10.63 -10.70 -20.99
C SER A 153 11.86 -10.59 -21.86
N ILE A 154 12.69 -9.59 -21.61
CA ILE A 154 13.93 -9.32 -22.39
C ILE A 154 14.92 -10.49 -22.32
N ALA A 155 15.05 -11.13 -21.17
CA ALA A 155 15.86 -12.33 -21.01
C ALA A 155 15.38 -13.50 -21.91
N LYS A 156 14.11 -13.47 -22.37
CA LYS A 156 13.57 -14.47 -23.30
C LYS A 156 13.66 -14.07 -24.77
N THR A 157 13.66 -12.78 -25.09
CA THR A 157 13.54 -12.27 -26.48
C THR A 157 14.82 -11.66 -27.03
N GLY A 158 15.82 -11.34 -26.17
CA GLY A 158 17.07 -10.75 -26.62
C GLY A 158 16.99 -9.26 -27.03
N ASP A 159 15.83 -8.64 -26.94
CA ASP A 159 15.64 -7.24 -27.32
C ASP A 159 16.10 -6.25 -26.24
N ARG A 160 16.71 -5.12 -26.65
CA ARG A 160 17.18 -4.08 -25.72
C ARG A 160 16.04 -3.16 -25.28
N PRO A 161 15.97 -2.78 -23.98
CA PRO A 161 14.93 -1.87 -23.51
C PRO A 161 15.15 -0.44 -24.04
N GLY A 162 14.12 0.13 -24.66
CA GLY A 162 14.07 1.57 -24.96
C GLY A 162 13.55 2.36 -23.75
N VAL A 163 14.04 3.60 -23.60
CA VAL A 163 13.58 4.52 -22.54
C VAL A 163 12.13 4.90 -22.82
N THR A 164 11.20 4.53 -21.94
CA THR A 164 9.75 4.80 -22.09
C THR A 164 9.45 6.27 -21.84
N ARG A 165 9.08 7.03 -22.86
CA ARG A 165 8.68 8.46 -22.78
C ARG A 165 7.17 8.72 -22.91
N SER A 166 6.34 7.68 -23.08
CA SER A 166 4.87 7.84 -23.23
C SER A 166 4.17 6.51 -22.96
N ASN A 167 2.84 6.54 -22.77
CA ASN A 167 1.97 5.37 -22.59
C ASN A 167 2.15 4.36 -23.74
N GLN A 168 3.10 3.46 -23.60
CA GLN A 168 3.40 2.44 -24.61
C GLN A 168 3.04 1.06 -24.06
N TRP A 169 2.48 0.22 -24.95
CA TRP A 169 2.26 -1.18 -24.67
C TRP A 169 3.58 -1.93 -24.81
N VAL A 170 4.01 -2.58 -23.73
CA VAL A 170 5.21 -3.41 -23.72
C VAL A 170 4.79 -4.87 -23.70
N ARG A 171 5.22 -5.65 -24.71
CA ARG A 171 4.93 -7.07 -24.78
C ARG A 171 5.80 -7.84 -23.78
N ILE A 172 5.16 -8.52 -22.84
CA ILE A 172 5.81 -9.30 -21.78
C ILE A 172 5.89 -10.78 -22.17
N THR A 173 4.82 -11.31 -22.72
CA THR A 173 4.75 -12.66 -23.30
C THR A 173 4.01 -12.58 -24.63
N PRO A 174 3.99 -13.67 -25.46
CA PRO A 174 3.19 -13.68 -26.70
C PRO A 174 1.71 -13.34 -26.50
N TYR A 175 1.22 -13.48 -25.27
CA TYR A 175 -0.20 -13.31 -24.92
C TYR A 175 -0.45 -12.22 -23.88
N LEU A 176 0.59 -11.46 -23.43
CA LEU A 176 0.47 -10.46 -22.39
C LEU A 176 1.21 -9.18 -22.76
N GLU A 177 0.48 -8.08 -22.79
CA GLU A 177 0.99 -6.71 -22.98
C GLU A 177 0.75 -5.90 -21.71
N LEU A 178 1.74 -5.07 -21.33
CA LEU A 178 1.71 -4.21 -20.15
C LEU A 178 1.65 -2.75 -20.58
N LEU A 179 0.74 -1.97 -19.98
CA LEU A 179 0.72 -0.53 -20.08
C LEU A 179 1.44 0.06 -18.88
N ASP A 180 2.54 0.74 -19.13
CA ASP A 180 3.22 1.51 -18.08
C ASP A 180 2.50 2.85 -17.88
N THR A 181 2.08 3.11 -16.65
CA THR A 181 1.34 4.31 -16.31
C THR A 181 2.07 5.14 -15.26
N PRO A 182 1.99 6.48 -15.33
CA PRO A 182 2.52 7.33 -14.28
C PRO A 182 1.83 7.04 -12.94
N GLY A 183 2.52 7.33 -11.85
CA GLY A 183 1.94 7.20 -10.51
C GLY A 183 0.76 8.14 -10.32
N LEU A 184 -0.37 7.58 -9.94
CA LEU A 184 -1.56 8.36 -9.64
C LEU A 184 -1.76 8.39 -8.13
N LEU A 185 -1.68 9.57 -7.55
CA LEU A 185 -2.04 9.82 -6.16
C LEU A 185 -3.50 10.31 -6.09
N TRP A 186 -4.17 10.02 -5.00
CA TRP A 186 -5.61 10.21 -4.84
C TRP A 186 -5.97 11.48 -4.08
N PRO A 187 -7.14 12.08 -4.38
CA PRO A 187 -7.51 13.40 -3.89
C PRO A 187 -7.93 13.46 -2.44
N LYS A 188 -8.43 12.37 -1.90
CA LYS A 188 -9.02 12.40 -0.57
C LYS A 188 -8.19 11.62 0.41
N LEU A 189 -7.44 12.37 1.21
CA LEU A 189 -6.84 11.90 2.45
C LEU A 189 -7.76 12.31 3.61
N ASP A 190 -8.99 11.76 3.60
CA ASP A 190 -9.99 12.06 4.63
C ASP A 190 -9.53 11.50 5.99
N ASP A 191 -8.80 10.38 5.98
CA ASP A 191 -8.19 9.78 7.16
C ASP A 191 -6.76 10.31 7.35
N GLN A 192 -6.55 11.09 8.40
CA GLN A 192 -5.24 11.67 8.72
C GLN A 192 -4.20 10.61 9.12
N ASP A 193 -4.61 9.45 9.62
CA ASP A 193 -3.70 8.34 9.93
C ASP A 193 -3.19 7.70 8.65
N ASP A 194 -4.05 7.54 7.63
CA ASP A 194 -3.63 7.08 6.32
C ASP A 194 -2.74 8.11 5.62
N ALA A 195 -3.06 9.41 5.76
CA ALA A 195 -2.22 10.49 5.24
C ALA A 195 -0.81 10.47 5.85
N ARG A 196 -0.70 10.31 7.18
CA ARG A 196 0.59 10.17 7.88
C ARG A 196 1.34 8.92 7.43
N ALA A 197 0.65 7.79 7.30
CA ALA A 197 1.27 6.55 6.84
C ALA A 197 1.85 6.69 5.43
N LEU A 198 1.16 7.36 4.51
CA LEU A 198 1.63 7.69 3.17
C LEU A 198 2.86 8.62 3.19
N ALA A 199 2.87 9.60 4.10
CA ALA A 199 4.00 10.50 4.27
C ALA A 199 5.23 9.75 4.82
N PHE A 200 5.07 8.86 5.79
CA PHE A 200 6.16 8.06 6.35
C PHE A 200 6.89 7.24 5.28
N VAL A 201 6.17 6.65 4.33
CA VAL A 201 6.78 5.87 3.24
C VAL A 201 7.22 6.73 2.06
N GLY A 202 7.07 8.06 2.13
CA GLY A 202 7.51 9.00 1.10
C GLY A 202 6.59 9.06 -0.13
N THR A 203 5.32 8.71 0.00
CA THR A 203 4.32 8.81 -1.09
C THR A 203 3.91 10.25 -1.33
N ILE A 204 3.83 11.05 -0.27
CA ILE A 204 3.54 12.49 -0.30
C ILE A 204 4.87 13.24 -0.31
N ASN A 205 4.94 14.34 -1.07
CA ASN A 205 6.15 15.14 -1.16
C ASN A 205 6.46 15.80 0.20
N ASP A 206 7.64 15.55 0.73
CA ASP A 206 8.12 16.03 2.01
C ASP A 206 8.18 17.58 2.11
N GLN A 207 8.27 18.29 0.97
CA GLN A 207 8.30 19.75 0.95
C GLN A 207 7.01 20.44 1.42
N ILE A 208 5.93 19.67 1.54
CA ILE A 208 4.61 20.18 1.97
C ILE A 208 4.41 20.03 3.48
N MET A 209 5.30 19.30 4.16
CA MET A 209 5.16 18.92 5.56
C MET A 209 6.33 19.42 6.39
N ASP A 210 6.08 19.62 7.67
CA ASP A 210 7.15 19.79 8.66
C ASP A 210 7.89 18.44 8.82
N TYR A 211 9.09 18.38 8.29
CA TYR A 211 9.91 17.18 8.21
C TYR A 211 10.35 16.67 9.58
N GLN A 212 10.65 17.59 10.49
CA GLN A 212 11.02 17.24 11.86
C GLN A 212 9.83 16.62 12.59
N MET A 213 8.66 17.25 12.47
CA MET A 213 7.45 16.73 13.11
C MET A 213 7.03 15.38 12.51
N LEU A 214 7.19 15.19 11.20
CA LEU A 214 6.94 13.88 10.57
C LEU A 214 7.85 12.79 11.16
N ALA A 215 9.14 13.10 11.37
CA ALA A 215 10.09 12.16 11.98
C ALA A 215 9.75 11.87 13.45
N VAL A 216 9.32 12.88 14.21
CA VAL A 216 8.84 12.74 15.59
C VAL A 216 7.65 11.76 15.63
N ARG A 217 6.61 11.98 14.84
CA ARG A 217 5.43 11.11 14.78
C ARG A 217 5.76 9.71 14.32
N LEU A 218 6.72 9.56 13.39
CA LEU A 218 7.22 8.24 12.99
C LEU A 218 7.92 7.54 14.17
N LEU A 219 8.82 8.22 14.87
CA LEU A 219 9.53 7.66 16.03
C LEU A 219 8.55 7.20 17.11
N GLU A 220 7.56 8.01 17.45
CA GLU A 220 6.52 7.66 18.43
C GLU A 220 5.76 6.40 18.01
N LYS A 221 5.35 6.34 16.74
CA LYS A 221 4.68 5.16 16.19
C LYS A 221 5.55 3.91 16.24
N LEU A 222 6.82 4.05 15.89
CA LEU A 222 7.78 2.95 15.92
C LEU A 222 8.10 2.50 17.36
N MET A 223 8.17 3.43 18.31
CA MET A 223 8.35 3.11 19.73
C MET A 223 7.16 2.34 20.30
N GLN A 224 5.94 2.56 19.80
CA GLN A 224 4.77 1.76 20.17
C GLN A 224 4.81 0.36 19.58
N ASP A 225 5.22 0.23 18.31
CA ASP A 225 5.12 -1.03 17.56
C ASP A 225 6.37 -1.92 17.68
N LYS A 226 7.57 -1.31 17.80
CA LYS A 226 8.88 -1.98 17.77
C LYS A 226 9.94 -1.22 18.59
N PRO A 227 9.72 -1.01 19.92
CA PRO A 227 10.62 -0.20 20.76
C PRO A 227 12.06 -0.68 20.70
N ASP A 228 12.30 -1.99 20.83
CA ASP A 228 13.67 -2.55 20.86
C ASP A 228 14.46 -2.21 19.61
N ALA A 229 13.84 -2.30 18.43
CA ALA A 229 14.49 -1.99 17.17
C ALA A 229 14.88 -0.51 17.07
N VAL A 230 14.02 0.40 17.56
CA VAL A 230 14.26 1.85 17.59
C VAL A 230 15.36 2.20 18.58
N ILE A 231 15.27 1.68 19.81
CA ILE A 231 16.24 1.90 20.88
C ILE A 231 17.62 1.45 20.41
N GLN A 232 17.74 0.26 19.88
CA GLN A 232 19.01 -0.28 19.39
C GLN A 232 19.55 0.54 18.22
N ARG A 233 18.67 0.90 17.25
CA ARG A 233 19.09 1.59 16.02
C ARG A 233 19.58 3.01 16.30
N PHE A 234 18.87 3.75 17.14
CA PHE A 234 19.17 5.15 17.43
C PHE A 234 19.91 5.37 18.74
N LYS A 235 20.23 4.28 19.47
CA LYS A 235 20.95 4.29 20.76
C LYS A 235 20.24 5.16 21.81
N ILE A 236 18.91 5.04 21.88
CA ILE A 236 18.06 5.76 22.81
C ILE A 236 18.32 5.23 24.22
N LYS A 237 18.66 6.10 25.16
CA LYS A 237 18.91 5.74 26.56
C LYS A 237 17.65 5.85 27.40
N ASN A 238 16.79 6.81 27.11
CA ASN A 238 15.53 7.02 27.81
C ASN A 238 14.34 6.75 26.86
N ALA A 239 13.71 5.60 27.03
CA ALA A 239 12.59 5.15 26.19
C ALA A 239 11.24 5.82 26.57
N GLU A 240 11.19 6.58 27.66
CA GLU A 240 9.98 7.28 28.11
C GLU A 240 9.79 8.65 27.46
N LEU A 241 10.83 9.15 26.79
CA LEU A 241 10.77 10.42 26.07
C LEU A 241 9.72 10.37 24.95
N ARG A 242 9.11 11.50 24.69
CA ARG A 242 8.08 11.70 23.67
C ARG A 242 8.37 12.98 22.88
N ASP A 243 7.61 13.20 21.83
CA ASP A 243 7.68 14.40 21.00
C ASP A 243 9.11 14.75 20.56
N VAL A 244 9.45 16.02 20.55
CA VAL A 244 10.76 16.54 20.11
C VAL A 244 11.91 15.99 20.96
N GLU A 245 11.67 15.69 22.24
CA GLU A 245 12.71 15.13 23.11
C GLU A 245 13.14 13.73 22.69
N LEU A 246 12.25 12.94 22.12
CA LEU A 246 12.59 11.63 21.55
C LEU A 246 13.49 11.78 20.31
N LEU A 247 13.21 12.76 19.43
CA LEU A 247 14.06 13.08 18.29
C LEU A 247 15.44 13.57 18.76
N ASN A 248 15.45 14.45 19.76
CA ASN A 248 16.69 14.97 20.35
C ASN A 248 17.56 13.83 20.93
N GLU A 249 16.93 12.88 21.61
CA GLU A 249 17.63 11.72 22.18
C GLU A 249 18.20 10.81 21.07
N ALA A 250 17.46 10.59 19.99
CA ALA A 250 17.97 9.86 18.83
C ALA A 250 19.16 10.57 18.19
N CYS A 251 19.13 11.92 18.10
CA CYS A 251 20.25 12.73 17.61
C CYS A 251 21.47 12.60 18.51
N ARG A 252 21.30 12.67 19.84
CA ARG A 252 22.39 12.44 20.82
C ARG A 252 23.00 11.05 20.67
N GLY A 253 22.14 10.02 20.62
CA GLY A 253 22.56 8.63 20.51
C GLY A 253 23.36 8.32 19.26
N ARG A 254 23.05 9.01 18.16
CA ARG A 254 23.72 8.85 16.86
C ARG A 254 24.83 9.86 16.61
N GLY A 255 25.00 10.84 17.50
CA GLY A 255 26.01 11.89 17.37
C GLY A 255 25.75 12.82 16.18
N TRP A 256 24.48 13.11 15.88
CA TRP A 256 24.12 14.10 14.86
C TRP A 256 24.19 15.51 15.46
N LEU A 257 25.33 16.14 15.29
CA LEU A 257 25.66 17.42 15.87
C LEU A 257 26.11 18.39 14.79
N MET A 258 25.76 19.66 14.98
CA MET A 258 26.31 20.81 14.27
C MET A 258 27.58 21.32 14.98
N PRO A 259 28.38 22.19 14.35
CA PRO A 259 29.49 22.89 15.01
C PRO A 259 29.01 23.56 16.31
N GLY A 260 29.82 23.42 17.36
CA GLY A 260 29.46 23.91 18.69
C GLY A 260 28.65 22.94 19.56
N GLY A 261 28.41 21.71 19.10
CA GLY A 261 27.74 20.64 19.87
C GLY A 261 26.22 20.75 19.93
N VAL A 262 25.60 21.60 19.11
CA VAL A 262 24.14 21.73 18.98
C VAL A 262 23.61 20.54 18.21
N LEU A 263 22.44 20.02 18.62
CA LEU A 263 21.81 18.90 17.94
C LEU A 263 21.35 19.28 16.50
N ASP A 264 21.73 18.46 15.53
CA ASP A 264 21.31 18.59 14.13
C ASP A 264 20.00 17.82 13.92
N THR A 265 18.89 18.40 14.34
CA THR A 265 17.57 17.77 14.29
C THR A 265 17.02 17.66 12.86
N ASP A 266 17.41 18.53 11.94
CA ASP A 266 17.06 18.44 10.52
C ASP A 266 17.68 17.20 9.87
N ARG A 267 18.98 17.03 10.08
CA ARG A 267 19.68 15.82 9.67
C ARG A 267 19.11 14.58 10.34
N GLY A 268 18.82 14.67 11.65
CA GLY A 268 18.21 13.58 12.41
C GLY A 268 16.89 13.13 11.81
N ALA A 269 15.99 14.05 11.55
CA ALA A 269 14.70 13.80 10.94
C ALA A 269 14.82 13.16 9.55
N SER A 270 15.68 13.72 8.70
CA SER A 270 15.94 13.16 7.36
C SER A 270 16.43 11.72 7.42
N VAL A 271 17.44 11.45 8.26
CA VAL A 271 18.03 10.10 8.37
C VAL A 271 17.04 9.10 8.95
N ILE A 272 16.22 9.47 9.93
CA ILE A 272 15.22 8.58 10.53
C ILE A 272 14.19 8.15 9.48
N LEU A 273 13.66 9.09 8.71
CA LEU A 273 12.70 8.81 7.64
C LEU A 273 13.31 7.94 6.55
N ASP A 274 14.54 8.24 6.11
CA ASP A 274 15.25 7.48 5.09
C ASP A 274 15.59 6.05 5.56
N GLU A 275 15.98 5.89 6.83
CA GLU A 275 16.27 4.59 7.40
C GLU A 275 15.01 3.71 7.54
N PHE A 276 13.87 4.31 7.88
CA PHE A 276 12.60 3.62 7.86
C PHE A 276 12.20 3.24 6.41
N ARG A 277 12.28 4.19 5.48
CA ARG A 277 11.96 3.96 4.07
C ARG A 277 12.84 2.88 3.44
N GLY A 278 14.11 2.85 3.81
CA GLY A 278 15.08 1.86 3.36
C GLY A 278 15.11 0.55 4.15
N GLY A 279 14.24 0.37 5.16
CA GLY A 279 14.17 -0.85 5.96
C GLY A 279 15.34 -1.08 6.93
N LYS A 280 16.15 -0.07 7.21
CA LYS A 280 17.33 -0.17 8.08
C LYS A 280 16.98 -0.30 9.58
N ILE A 281 15.75 0.03 9.96
CA ILE A 281 15.23 -0.14 11.34
C ILE A 281 14.71 -1.58 11.52
N GLY A 282 14.35 -2.26 10.42
CA GLY A 282 13.81 -3.60 10.42
C GLY A 282 12.57 -3.73 9.55
N ARG A 283 11.97 -4.94 9.56
CA ARG A 283 10.69 -5.17 8.88
C ARG A 283 9.56 -4.63 9.75
N ILE A 284 8.87 -3.60 9.28
CA ILE A 284 7.83 -2.89 10.04
C ILE A 284 6.61 -2.67 9.16
N THR A 285 5.44 -3.02 9.67
CA THR A 285 4.14 -2.74 9.04
C THR A 285 3.34 -1.84 9.98
N LEU A 286 2.97 -0.65 9.50
CA LEU A 286 2.30 0.36 10.31
C LEU A 286 0.79 0.12 10.50
N GLN A 287 0.22 -0.77 9.69
CA GLN A 287 -1.22 -1.03 9.67
C GLN A 287 -1.51 -2.51 9.87
N LYS A 288 -2.31 -2.84 10.87
CA LYS A 288 -2.81 -4.20 11.11
C LYS A 288 -4.02 -4.47 10.21
N ALA A 289 -4.17 -5.72 9.77
CA ALA A 289 -5.37 -6.15 9.06
C ALA A 289 -6.59 -6.08 10.01
N PRO A 290 -7.77 -5.73 9.49
CA PRO A 290 -9.00 -5.77 10.28
C PRO A 290 -9.23 -7.18 10.84
N GLU A 291 -9.61 -7.26 12.10
CA GLU A 291 -10.02 -8.53 12.71
C GLU A 291 -11.31 -9.04 12.06
N LYS A 292 -11.39 -10.36 11.86
CA LYS A 292 -12.67 -10.96 11.47
C LYS A 292 -13.69 -10.64 12.56
N LYS A 293 -14.77 -9.94 12.21
CA LYS A 293 -15.94 -9.90 13.10
C LYS A 293 -16.31 -11.36 13.37
N LYS A 294 -16.22 -11.77 14.63
CA LYS A 294 -16.84 -13.03 15.06
C LYS A 294 -18.33 -12.87 14.73
N GLU A 295 -18.83 -13.68 13.81
CA GLU A 295 -20.27 -13.84 13.66
C GLU A 295 -20.78 -14.26 15.05
N THR A 296 -21.48 -13.37 15.73
CA THR A 296 -22.29 -13.75 16.89
C THR A 296 -23.32 -14.70 16.35
N ALA A 297 -23.21 -15.96 16.74
CA ALA A 297 -24.23 -16.95 16.46
C ALA A 297 -25.59 -16.36 16.85
N PRO A 298 -26.65 -16.51 16.04
CA PRO A 298 -27.96 -16.00 16.38
C PRO A 298 -28.36 -16.65 17.71
N ALA A 299 -28.67 -15.82 18.69
CA ALA A 299 -29.18 -16.26 19.98
C ALA A 299 -30.35 -17.20 19.71
N GLY A 300 -30.24 -18.44 20.20
CA GLY A 300 -31.21 -19.49 20.01
C GLY A 300 -32.60 -19.00 20.35
N GLY A 301 -33.46 -18.94 19.35
CA GLY A 301 -34.86 -18.69 19.54
C GLY A 301 -35.46 -19.83 20.37
N THR A 302 -35.85 -19.54 21.59
CA THR A 302 -36.73 -20.40 22.38
C THR A 302 -38.05 -20.51 21.64
N SER A 303 -38.32 -21.70 21.11
CA SER A 303 -39.68 -22.07 20.61
C SER A 303 -40.71 -21.89 21.73
N PRO A 304 -41.83 -21.22 21.52
CA PRO A 304 -42.92 -21.25 22.46
C PRO A 304 -43.58 -22.62 22.40
N ALA A 305 -43.70 -23.25 23.59
CA ALA A 305 -44.44 -24.50 23.79
C ALA A 305 -45.90 -24.31 23.38
N LEU A 306 -46.36 -25.11 22.42
CA LEU A 306 -47.76 -25.28 22.08
C LEU A 306 -48.46 -26.05 23.22
N THR A 307 -49.14 -25.33 24.11
CA THR A 307 -50.16 -25.93 24.99
C THR A 307 -51.47 -26.07 24.20
N GLY A 308 -51.68 -27.26 23.66
CA GLY A 308 -52.94 -27.64 23.07
C GLY A 308 -53.95 -27.99 24.16
N THR A 309 -54.98 -27.18 24.28
CA THR A 309 -56.24 -27.53 25.02
C THR A 309 -57.23 -28.09 23.99
N LEU A 310 -57.58 -29.36 24.16
CA LEU A 310 -58.66 -30.01 23.41
C LEU A 310 -60.03 -29.48 23.92
N PRO A 311 -61.00 -29.22 23.05
CA PRO A 311 -62.36 -28.99 23.48
C PRO A 311 -63.06 -30.32 23.79
N LYS A 312 -63.76 -30.36 24.94
CA LYS A 312 -64.66 -31.42 25.30
C LYS A 312 -65.96 -31.28 24.48
N GLU A 313 -66.31 -32.37 23.84
CA GLU A 313 -67.73 -32.57 23.35
C GLU A 313 -68.63 -32.82 24.55
N GLU A 314 -69.73 -32.10 24.60
CA GLU A 314 -70.91 -32.44 25.37
C GLU A 314 -72.16 -32.36 24.45
N GLY A 315 -72.92 -33.48 24.48
CA GLY A 315 -74.34 -33.58 24.35
C GLY A 315 -74.96 -33.69 23.02
#